data_46556cc92474b46214cc7829b1a7f11a
#
_entry.id   46556cc92474b46214cc7829b1a7f11a
#
_cell.length_a   1.000
_cell.length_b   1.000
_cell.length_c   1.000
_cell.angle_alpha   90.00
_cell.angle_beta   90.00
_cell.angle_gamma   90.00
#
_symmetry.space_group_name_H-M   'P 1'
#
loop_
_entity.id
_entity.type
_entity.pdbx_description
1 polymer ?
#
loop_
_entity_poly.entity_id
_entity_poly.type
_entity_poly.pdbx_seq_one_letter_code
_entity_poly.pdbx_strand_id
1 'polypeptide(L)'
;KEIAGNIIWMMLKTPQTPGGLNGPGKLVSKVLIAEDVYAPDFDACKEFYISILMDRERKQNVIIYSTEGGMDIEEVAEKTPHLVHKEYIDPTLGLQGFETRKVAFNLGLSGKAFKEMTKFISKLYAAFVGSDASLFEINPCLKTGDDRIIAVDCKVTLDENALYRHPNLAELRDTDE
;
A
#
# COMPACT_ATOMS: atom_id res chain seq x y z
N LYS A 1 1.05 24.84 1.97
CA LYS A 1 2.48 25.22 2.08
C LYS A 1 2.82 25.76 3.46
N GLU A 2 1.99 26.65 4.02
CA GLU A 2 2.22 27.23 5.36
C GLU A 2 2.24 26.15 6.46
N ILE A 3 1.26 25.25 6.47
CA ILE A 3 1.19 24.13 7.42
C ILE A 3 2.43 23.22 7.30
N ALA A 4 2.86 22.91 6.07
CA ALA A 4 4.04 22.11 5.84
C ALA A 4 5.33 22.78 6.37
N GLY A 5 5.44 24.12 6.22
CA GLY A 5 6.55 24.88 6.77
C GLY A 5 6.61 24.84 8.29
N ASN A 6 5.45 24.75 8.95
CA ASN A 6 5.36 24.65 10.41
C ASN A 6 5.67 23.25 10.96
N ILE A 7 5.57 22.21 10.13
CA ILE A 7 5.85 20.81 10.53
C ILE A 7 7.34 20.48 10.39
N ILE A 8 8.04 21.04 9.42
CA ILE A 8 9.48 20.82 9.22
C ILE A 8 10.23 21.28 10.49
N TRP A 9 11.17 20.46 10.94
CA TRP A 9 11.94 20.61 12.18
C TRP A 9 11.16 20.38 13.48
N MET A 10 9.92 19.95 13.41
CA MET A 10 9.20 19.46 14.59
C MET A 10 9.66 18.06 14.99
N MET A 11 9.57 17.76 16.29
CA MET A 11 9.82 16.40 16.80
C MET A 11 8.54 15.59 16.75
N LEU A 12 8.49 14.65 15.79
CA LEU A 12 7.37 13.72 15.68
C LEU A 12 7.47 12.66 16.78
N LYS A 13 6.40 12.49 17.54
CA LYS A 13 6.26 11.43 18.55
C LYS A 13 5.01 10.61 18.26
N THR A 14 5.22 9.32 17.98
CA THR A 14 4.16 8.35 17.75
C THR A 14 4.49 7.08 18.54
N PRO A 15 3.54 6.13 18.68
CA PRO A 15 3.86 4.82 19.29
C PRO A 15 5.01 4.09 18.58
N GLN A 16 5.22 4.34 17.29
CA GLN A 16 6.25 3.71 16.46
C GLN A 16 7.61 4.44 16.51
N THR A 17 7.68 5.67 17.02
CA THR A 17 8.97 6.36 17.17
C THR A 17 9.78 5.80 18.35
N PRO A 18 11.12 5.91 18.34
CA PRO A 18 11.97 5.44 19.44
C PRO A 18 11.51 5.97 20.79
N GLY A 19 11.23 5.05 21.75
CA GLY A 19 10.69 5.38 23.07
C GLY A 19 9.20 5.74 23.09
N GLY A 20 8.46 5.57 21.99
CA GLY A 20 7.04 5.83 21.87
C GLY A 20 6.69 7.30 22.10
N LEU A 21 5.49 7.56 22.57
CA LEU A 21 4.99 8.95 22.83
C LEU A 21 5.82 9.71 23.88
N ASN A 22 6.50 9.01 24.78
CA ASN A 22 7.33 9.60 25.85
C ASN A 22 8.82 9.67 25.47
N GLY A 23 9.20 9.14 24.30
CA GLY A 23 10.57 9.12 23.81
C GLY A 23 11.05 10.46 23.26
N PRO A 24 12.30 10.50 22.74
CA PRO A 24 12.87 11.70 22.13
C PRO A 24 12.12 12.14 20.88
N GLY A 25 11.44 11.20 20.20
CA GLY A 25 10.79 11.44 18.91
C GLY A 25 11.77 11.38 17.73
N LYS A 26 11.25 11.65 16.53
CA LYS A 26 12.02 11.72 15.28
C LYS A 26 11.89 13.12 14.69
N LEU A 27 13.01 13.74 14.31
CA LEU A 27 13.01 15.06 13.68
C LEU A 27 12.42 14.97 12.27
N VAL A 28 11.44 15.82 11.96
CA VAL A 28 10.86 15.91 10.62
C VAL A 28 11.74 16.83 9.77
N SER A 29 12.51 16.23 8.86
CA SER A 29 13.38 16.94 7.92
C SER A 29 12.73 17.21 6.56
N LYS A 30 11.76 16.38 6.18
CA LYS A 30 11.07 16.44 4.88
C LYS A 30 9.57 16.20 5.07
N VAL A 31 8.75 16.83 4.23
CA VAL A 31 7.30 16.58 4.16
C VAL A 31 6.89 16.43 2.69
N LEU A 32 6.02 15.48 2.41
CA LEU A 32 5.39 15.32 1.11
C LEU A 32 4.12 16.19 1.05
N ILE A 33 4.00 17.01 0.01
CA ILE A 33 2.78 17.77 -0.28
C ILE A 33 2.14 17.14 -1.51
N ALA A 34 1.00 16.50 -1.32
CA ALA A 34 0.24 15.84 -2.36
C ALA A 34 -1.05 16.60 -2.69
N GLU A 35 -1.64 16.30 -3.84
CA GLU A 35 -2.98 16.72 -4.20
C GLU A 35 -4.00 16.06 -3.27
N ASP A 36 -5.06 16.80 -2.91
CA ASP A 36 -6.20 16.21 -2.19
C ASP A 36 -7.03 15.36 -3.17
N VAL A 37 -6.85 14.04 -3.07
CA VAL A 37 -7.53 13.07 -3.95
C VAL A 37 -8.94 12.70 -3.49
N TYR A 38 -9.36 13.15 -2.31
CA TYR A 38 -10.71 12.97 -1.78
C TYR A 38 -11.67 14.06 -2.29
N ALA A 39 -11.14 15.23 -2.65
CA ALA A 39 -11.95 16.30 -3.20
C ALA A 39 -12.40 15.99 -4.65
N PRO A 40 -13.59 16.47 -5.11
CA PRO A 40 -14.55 17.29 -4.34
C PRO A 40 -15.60 16.46 -3.57
N ASP A 41 -15.63 15.13 -3.69
CA ASP A 41 -16.70 14.28 -3.19
C ASP A 41 -16.16 13.20 -2.24
N PHE A 42 -15.89 13.62 -1.00
CA PHE A 42 -15.37 12.75 0.06
C PHE A 42 -16.31 11.58 0.36
N ASP A 43 -17.63 11.81 0.39
CA ASP A 43 -18.62 10.80 0.77
C ASP A 43 -18.77 9.67 -0.27
N ALA A 44 -18.41 9.95 -1.53
CA ALA A 44 -18.41 8.94 -2.58
C ALA A 44 -17.10 8.14 -2.67
N CYS A 45 -16.08 8.53 -1.89
CA CYS A 45 -14.82 7.82 -1.81
C CYS A 45 -14.95 6.55 -0.97
N LYS A 46 -14.14 5.53 -1.31
CA LYS A 46 -14.01 4.31 -0.51
C LYS A 46 -12.55 3.95 -0.37
N GLU A 47 -12.15 3.61 0.83
CA GLU A 47 -10.81 3.17 1.15
C GLU A 47 -10.74 1.64 1.21
N PHE A 48 -9.65 1.09 0.66
CA PHE A 48 -9.34 -0.33 0.69
C PHE A 48 -7.93 -0.54 1.21
N TYR A 49 -7.70 -1.69 1.80
CA TYR A 49 -6.35 -2.22 2.04
C TYR A 49 -5.97 -3.16 0.91
N ILE A 50 -4.76 -3.03 0.37
CA ILE A 50 -4.20 -3.95 -0.63
C ILE A 50 -2.72 -4.12 -0.36
N SER A 51 -2.27 -5.36 -0.19
CA SER A 51 -0.83 -5.67 -0.11
C SER A 51 -0.46 -6.87 -0.96
N ILE A 52 0.80 -6.92 -1.36
CA ILE A 52 1.42 -8.07 -2.01
C ILE A 52 2.68 -8.41 -1.25
N LEU A 53 2.80 -9.67 -0.85
CA LEU A 53 3.97 -10.17 -0.16
C LEU A 53 4.25 -11.63 -0.54
N MET A 54 5.44 -12.10 -0.21
CA MET A 54 5.80 -13.50 -0.38
C MET A 54 5.47 -14.29 0.88
N ASP A 55 4.54 -15.25 0.74
CA ASP A 55 4.28 -16.27 1.76
C ASP A 55 5.40 -17.33 1.69
N ARG A 56 6.30 -17.31 2.68
CA ARG A 56 7.46 -18.20 2.73
C ARG A 56 7.07 -19.66 3.02
N GLU A 57 5.98 -19.87 3.75
CA GLU A 57 5.50 -21.20 4.08
C GLU A 57 4.97 -21.90 2.82
N ARG A 58 4.15 -21.19 2.04
CA ARG A 58 3.57 -21.68 0.79
C ARG A 58 4.49 -21.52 -0.42
N LYS A 59 5.57 -20.73 -0.29
CA LYS A 59 6.50 -20.38 -1.38
C LYS A 59 5.79 -19.74 -2.58
N GLN A 60 4.80 -18.92 -2.30
CA GLN A 60 3.97 -18.23 -3.27
C GLN A 60 3.82 -16.76 -2.90
N ASN A 61 3.64 -15.92 -3.91
CA ASN A 61 3.19 -14.55 -3.66
C ASN A 61 1.70 -14.59 -3.29
N VAL A 62 1.30 -13.70 -2.40
CA VAL A 62 -0.09 -13.57 -1.97
C VAL A 62 -0.50 -12.11 -2.05
N ILE A 63 -1.70 -11.87 -2.59
CA ILE A 63 -2.39 -10.59 -2.52
C ILE A 63 -3.32 -10.65 -1.32
N ILE A 64 -3.13 -9.77 -0.34
CA ILE A 64 -4.04 -9.60 0.80
C ILE A 64 -4.79 -8.30 0.59
N TYR A 65 -6.11 -8.34 0.76
CA TYR A 65 -6.95 -7.17 0.55
C TYR A 65 -8.18 -7.17 1.45
N SER A 66 -8.67 -5.97 1.76
CA SER A 66 -9.83 -5.75 2.61
C SER A 66 -10.62 -4.52 2.17
N THR A 67 -11.91 -4.48 2.50
CA THR A 67 -12.75 -3.28 2.41
C THR A 67 -12.49 -2.28 3.50
N GLU A 68 -11.70 -2.64 4.52
CA GLU A 68 -11.30 -1.80 5.64
C GLU A 68 -9.92 -1.17 5.34
N GLY A 69 -9.91 -0.05 4.60
CA GLY A 69 -8.71 0.73 4.33
C GLY A 69 -8.42 1.75 5.43
N GLY A 70 -7.20 2.29 5.44
CA GLY A 70 -6.78 3.29 6.43
C GLY A 70 -6.61 2.78 7.87
N MET A 71 -6.78 1.46 8.08
CA MET A 71 -6.66 0.80 9.38
C MET A 71 -5.49 -0.18 9.38
N ASP A 72 -5.07 -0.57 10.57
CA ASP A 72 -4.09 -1.63 10.78
C ASP A 72 -4.70 -2.98 10.39
N ILE A 73 -4.09 -3.69 9.44
CA ILE A 73 -4.64 -4.94 8.90
C ILE A 73 -4.61 -6.08 9.93
N GLU A 74 -3.69 -6.06 10.86
CA GLU A 74 -3.62 -7.03 11.95
C GLU A 74 -4.83 -6.87 12.87
N GLU A 75 -5.23 -5.64 13.16
CA GLU A 75 -6.44 -5.34 13.94
C GLU A 75 -7.71 -5.77 13.20
N VAL A 76 -7.78 -5.54 11.89
CA VAL A 76 -8.89 -6.01 11.04
C VAL A 76 -8.96 -7.53 11.03
N ALA A 77 -7.80 -8.22 10.90
CA ALA A 77 -7.72 -9.67 10.89
C ALA A 77 -8.14 -10.30 12.23
N GLU A 78 -7.89 -9.62 13.34
CA GLU A 78 -8.29 -10.07 14.67
C GLU A 78 -9.81 -9.87 14.91
N LYS A 79 -10.32 -8.66 14.60
CA LYS A 79 -11.72 -8.29 14.90
C LYS A 79 -12.71 -8.78 13.85
N THR A 80 -12.34 -8.72 12.58
CA THR A 80 -13.21 -9.01 11.43
C THR A 80 -12.51 -9.85 10.37
N PRO A 81 -12.04 -11.08 10.71
CA PRO A 81 -11.21 -11.90 9.81
C PRO A 81 -11.89 -12.23 8.47
N HIS A 82 -13.22 -12.22 8.43
CA HIS A 82 -14.00 -12.47 7.22
C HIS A 82 -13.90 -11.35 6.17
N LEU A 83 -13.43 -10.16 6.56
CA LEU A 83 -13.18 -9.03 5.65
C LEU A 83 -11.77 -9.04 5.06
N VAL A 84 -10.88 -9.91 5.55
CA VAL A 84 -9.53 -10.06 5.02
C VAL A 84 -9.48 -11.23 4.04
N HIS A 85 -9.25 -10.91 2.78
CA HIS A 85 -9.17 -11.88 1.69
C HIS A 85 -7.72 -12.13 1.28
N LYS A 86 -7.43 -13.34 0.81
CA LYS A 86 -6.11 -13.76 0.33
C LYS A 86 -6.23 -14.47 -1.00
N GLU A 87 -5.45 -14.02 -2.00
CA GLU A 87 -5.30 -14.69 -3.28
C GLU A 87 -3.85 -15.12 -3.44
N TYR A 88 -3.62 -16.42 -3.51
CA TYR A 88 -2.30 -17.01 -3.72
C TYR A 88 -2.02 -17.13 -5.21
N ILE A 89 -0.88 -16.62 -5.63
CA ILE A 89 -0.49 -16.59 -7.04
C ILE A 89 0.42 -17.76 -7.35
N ASP A 90 0.05 -18.56 -8.34
CA ASP A 90 0.89 -19.66 -8.80
C ASP A 90 2.21 -19.10 -9.37
N PRO A 91 3.38 -19.49 -8.83
CA PRO A 91 4.67 -18.96 -9.27
C PRO A 91 5.03 -19.31 -10.71
N THR A 92 4.42 -20.36 -11.27
CA THR A 92 4.66 -20.79 -12.66
C THR A 92 3.84 -19.98 -13.66
N LEU A 93 2.60 -19.64 -13.30
CA LEU A 93 1.67 -18.93 -14.16
C LEU A 93 1.74 -17.40 -13.97
N GLY A 94 2.16 -16.96 -12.78
CA GLY A 94 2.06 -15.56 -12.36
C GLY A 94 0.60 -15.10 -12.22
N LEU A 95 0.41 -13.83 -11.95
CA LEU A 95 -0.91 -13.24 -11.76
C LEU A 95 -1.76 -13.34 -13.03
N GLN A 96 -2.92 -13.96 -12.93
CA GLN A 96 -3.85 -14.13 -14.04
C GLN A 96 -5.02 -13.15 -13.95
N GLY A 97 -5.62 -12.85 -15.10
CA GLY A 97 -6.71 -11.88 -15.19
C GLY A 97 -7.97 -12.26 -14.40
N PHE A 98 -8.19 -13.54 -14.10
CA PHE A 98 -9.32 -13.95 -13.27
C PHE A 98 -9.10 -13.58 -11.79
N GLU A 99 -7.87 -13.64 -11.30
CA GLU A 99 -7.51 -13.26 -9.92
C GLU A 99 -7.71 -11.77 -9.69
N THR A 100 -7.26 -10.94 -10.63
CA THR A 100 -7.49 -9.49 -10.54
C THR A 100 -8.97 -9.12 -10.55
N ARG A 101 -9.78 -9.84 -11.34
CA ARG A 101 -11.24 -9.66 -11.33
C ARG A 101 -11.88 -10.14 -10.03
N LYS A 102 -11.38 -11.22 -9.44
CA LYS A 102 -11.85 -11.73 -8.16
C LYS A 102 -11.59 -10.72 -7.03
N VAL A 103 -10.39 -10.12 -6.99
CA VAL A 103 -10.09 -9.02 -6.05
C VAL A 103 -11.09 -7.88 -6.21
N ALA A 104 -11.27 -7.36 -7.42
CA ALA A 104 -12.19 -6.26 -7.68
C ALA A 104 -13.66 -6.59 -7.32
N PHE A 105 -14.07 -7.83 -7.57
CA PHE A 105 -15.41 -8.31 -7.22
C PHE A 105 -15.62 -8.40 -5.70
N ASN A 106 -14.67 -8.98 -4.98
CA ASN A 106 -14.74 -9.12 -3.53
C ASN A 106 -14.68 -7.77 -2.80
N LEU A 107 -14.03 -6.77 -3.39
CA LEU A 107 -14.08 -5.38 -2.91
C LEU A 107 -15.40 -4.66 -3.22
N GLY A 108 -16.38 -5.37 -3.83
CA GLY A 108 -17.70 -4.83 -4.14
C GLY A 108 -17.71 -3.80 -5.27
N LEU A 109 -16.69 -3.80 -6.14
CA LEU A 109 -16.57 -2.84 -7.22
C LEU A 109 -17.37 -3.27 -8.46
N SER A 110 -17.82 -2.29 -9.23
CA SER A 110 -18.55 -2.47 -10.48
C SER A 110 -18.17 -1.39 -11.52
N GLY A 111 -18.62 -1.55 -12.75
CA GLY A 111 -18.48 -0.54 -13.78
C GLY A 111 -17.05 -0.13 -14.08
N LYS A 112 -16.78 1.19 -14.03
CA LYS A 112 -15.46 1.77 -14.29
C LYS A 112 -14.47 1.41 -13.18
N ALA A 113 -14.87 1.55 -11.91
CA ALA A 113 -13.99 1.23 -10.77
C ALA A 113 -13.52 -0.22 -10.78
N PHE A 114 -14.37 -1.18 -11.17
CA PHE A 114 -13.97 -2.58 -11.34
C PHE A 114 -12.85 -2.73 -12.38
N LYS A 115 -12.99 -2.09 -13.54
CA LYS A 115 -11.96 -2.14 -14.60
C LYS A 115 -10.66 -1.48 -14.17
N GLU A 116 -10.75 -0.35 -13.48
CA GLU A 116 -9.56 0.37 -12.99
C GLU A 116 -8.86 -0.43 -11.89
N MET A 117 -9.60 -1.08 -10.97
CA MET A 117 -9.01 -1.95 -9.94
C MET A 117 -8.30 -3.16 -10.56
N THR A 118 -8.87 -3.82 -11.56
CA THR A 118 -8.21 -4.94 -12.24
C THR A 118 -6.88 -4.53 -12.89
N LYS A 119 -6.84 -3.35 -13.51
CA LYS A 119 -5.59 -2.78 -14.07
C LYS A 119 -4.60 -2.41 -12.97
N PHE A 120 -5.10 -1.82 -11.88
CA PHE A 120 -4.28 -1.41 -10.74
C PHE A 120 -3.56 -2.61 -10.14
N ILE A 121 -4.28 -3.69 -9.81
CA ILE A 121 -3.70 -4.93 -9.27
C ILE A 121 -2.65 -5.53 -10.23
N SER A 122 -2.94 -5.56 -11.53
CA SER A 122 -1.99 -6.07 -12.53
C SER A 122 -0.69 -5.26 -12.55
N LYS A 123 -0.78 -3.93 -12.48
CA LYS A 123 0.38 -3.04 -12.44
C LYS A 123 1.14 -3.15 -11.11
N LEU A 124 0.41 -3.25 -10.00
CA LEU A 124 1.00 -3.40 -8.67
C LEU A 124 1.81 -4.69 -8.58
N TYR A 125 1.27 -5.82 -9.09
CA TYR A 125 1.98 -7.08 -9.13
C TYR A 125 3.21 -7.03 -10.06
N ALA A 126 3.09 -6.39 -11.22
CA ALA A 126 4.22 -6.20 -12.12
C ALA A 126 5.34 -5.36 -11.48
N ALA A 127 4.97 -4.31 -10.73
CA ALA A 127 5.92 -3.50 -9.98
C ALA A 127 6.58 -4.31 -8.85
N PHE A 128 5.80 -5.09 -8.09
CA PHE A 128 6.30 -5.95 -7.02
C PHE A 128 7.36 -6.93 -7.53
N VAL A 129 7.04 -7.68 -8.59
CA VAL A 129 7.98 -8.64 -9.18
C VAL A 129 9.16 -7.94 -9.85
N GLY A 130 8.90 -6.85 -10.58
CA GLY A 130 9.92 -6.12 -11.34
C GLY A 130 10.94 -5.36 -10.48
N SER A 131 10.63 -5.11 -9.21
CA SER A 131 11.55 -4.46 -8.25
C SER A 131 12.17 -5.43 -7.24
N ASP A 132 11.92 -6.72 -7.36
CA ASP A 132 12.30 -7.74 -6.36
C ASP A 132 11.89 -7.32 -4.94
N ALA A 133 10.68 -6.80 -4.80
CA ALA A 133 10.16 -6.41 -3.51
C ALA A 133 9.71 -7.62 -2.69
N SER A 134 9.83 -7.54 -1.39
CA SER A 134 9.30 -8.51 -0.44
C SER A 134 7.93 -8.11 0.12
N LEU A 135 7.60 -6.82 0.04
CA LEU A 135 6.31 -6.25 0.41
C LEU A 135 6.00 -5.02 -0.44
N PHE A 136 4.78 -4.97 -0.96
CA PHE A 136 4.10 -3.74 -1.35
C PHE A 136 2.81 -3.65 -0.55
N GLU A 137 2.61 -2.55 0.16
CA GLU A 137 1.39 -2.29 0.93
C GLU A 137 0.84 -0.93 0.53
N ILE A 138 -0.42 -0.92 0.09
CA ILE A 138 -1.18 0.28 -0.26
C ILE A 138 -2.28 0.44 0.78
N ASN A 139 -2.11 1.42 1.67
CA ASN A 139 -3.05 1.64 2.76
C ASN A 139 -3.16 3.13 3.12
N PRO A 140 -4.22 3.81 2.68
CA PRO A 140 -5.33 3.29 1.88
C PRO A 140 -5.08 3.27 0.37
N CYS A 141 -5.74 2.32 -0.30
CA CYS A 141 -6.02 2.35 -1.72
C CYS A 141 -7.41 2.97 -1.91
N LEU A 142 -7.49 4.11 -2.58
CA LEU A 142 -8.70 4.91 -2.68
C LEU A 142 -9.45 4.66 -3.98
N LYS A 143 -10.76 4.39 -3.88
CA LYS A 143 -11.70 4.58 -4.97
C LYS A 143 -12.30 5.98 -4.83
N THR A 144 -12.04 6.86 -5.78
CA THR A 144 -12.58 8.23 -5.81
C THR A 144 -14.03 8.28 -6.25
N GLY A 145 -14.71 9.40 -6.06
CA GLY A 145 -16.08 9.62 -6.51
C GLY A 145 -16.27 9.45 -8.03
N ASP A 146 -15.24 9.74 -8.84
CA ASP A 146 -15.23 9.57 -10.29
C ASP A 146 -14.70 8.18 -10.75
N ASP A 147 -14.68 7.21 -9.84
CA ASP A 147 -14.29 5.82 -10.07
C ASP A 147 -12.83 5.58 -10.49
N ARG A 148 -11.90 6.49 -10.15
CA ARG A 148 -10.46 6.21 -10.24
C ARG A 148 -10.01 5.35 -9.06
N ILE A 149 -8.92 4.59 -9.26
CA ILE A 149 -8.24 3.86 -8.18
C ILE A 149 -6.86 4.50 -7.99
N ILE A 150 -6.58 4.93 -6.78
CA ILE A 150 -5.37 5.70 -6.45
C ILE A 150 -4.70 5.09 -5.22
N ALA A 151 -3.38 4.90 -5.27
CA ALA A 151 -2.57 4.64 -4.08
C ALA A 151 -2.36 5.98 -3.34
N VAL A 152 -2.95 6.12 -2.17
CA VAL A 152 -2.79 7.33 -1.34
C VAL A 152 -1.47 7.27 -0.58
N ASP A 153 -1.19 6.10 -0.02
CA ASP A 153 0.09 5.79 0.61
C ASP A 153 0.60 4.43 0.15
N CYS A 154 1.92 4.27 0.15
CA CYS A 154 2.57 3.04 -0.28
C CYS A 154 3.80 2.77 0.59
N LYS A 155 3.78 1.61 1.25
CA LYS A 155 4.96 1.06 1.94
C LYS A 155 5.57 -0.03 1.08
N VAL A 156 6.85 0.11 0.77
CA VAL A 156 7.60 -0.85 -0.04
C VAL A 156 8.81 -1.36 0.75
N THR A 157 8.96 -2.68 0.78
CA THR A 157 10.19 -3.31 1.27
C THR A 157 10.84 -4.05 0.10
N LEU A 158 12.06 -3.67 -0.23
CA LEU A 158 12.86 -4.30 -1.28
C LEU A 158 13.68 -5.45 -0.69
N ASP A 159 13.96 -6.46 -1.51
CA ASP A 159 14.93 -7.49 -1.14
C ASP A 159 16.34 -6.90 -1.28
N GLU A 160 17.02 -6.69 -0.17
CA GLU A 160 18.40 -6.15 -0.15
C GLU A 160 19.38 -7.02 -0.96
N ASN A 161 19.15 -8.33 -1.01
CA ASN A 161 19.99 -9.24 -1.80
C ASN A 161 19.81 -9.06 -3.30
N ALA A 162 18.75 -8.40 -3.75
CA ALA A 162 18.46 -8.13 -5.15
C ALA A 162 18.85 -6.70 -5.60
N LEU A 163 19.21 -5.80 -4.67
CA LEU A 163 19.50 -4.39 -4.98
C LEU A 163 20.63 -4.20 -6.01
N TYR A 164 21.57 -5.16 -6.11
CA TYR A 164 22.62 -5.10 -7.15
C TYR A 164 22.07 -5.08 -8.58
N ARG A 165 20.83 -5.58 -8.78
CA ARG A 165 20.11 -5.55 -10.07
C ARG A 165 19.31 -4.27 -10.27
N HIS A 166 19.15 -3.46 -9.23
CA HIS A 166 18.32 -2.26 -9.20
C HIS A 166 19.10 -1.03 -8.71
N PRO A 167 20.16 -0.59 -9.43
CA PRO A 167 20.99 0.51 -8.99
C PRO A 167 20.20 1.82 -8.77
N ASN A 168 19.18 2.06 -9.59
CA ASN A 168 18.28 3.20 -9.44
C ASN A 168 17.45 3.16 -8.15
N LEU A 169 17.11 1.99 -7.62
CA LEU A 169 16.43 1.85 -6.34
C LEU A 169 17.41 1.97 -5.17
N ALA A 170 18.64 1.48 -5.35
CA ALA A 170 19.70 1.62 -4.36
C ALA A 170 20.08 3.09 -4.10
N GLU A 171 20.00 3.95 -5.13
CA GLU A 171 20.24 5.40 -5.03
C GLU A 171 19.19 6.14 -4.18
N LEU A 172 17.99 5.55 -3.99
CA LEU A 172 16.92 6.15 -3.18
C LEU A 172 17.17 6.01 -1.67
N ARG A 173 18.21 5.28 -1.26
CA ARG A 173 18.54 5.10 0.15
C ARG A 173 18.83 6.44 0.80
N ASP A 174 18.10 6.77 1.85
CA ASP A 174 18.41 7.93 2.71
C ASP A 174 19.53 7.51 3.66
N THR A 175 20.71 8.13 3.51
CA THR A 175 21.89 7.85 4.34
C THR A 175 21.89 8.64 5.65
N ASP A 176 20.96 9.56 5.81
CA ASP A 176 20.83 10.43 6.98
C ASP A 176 19.83 9.86 8.03
N GLU A 177 19.23 8.68 7.75
CA GLU A 177 18.31 7.95 8.65
C GLU A 177 18.95 6.74 9.31
#